data_1fcc2a80b44fa5d815981b17110b5fd7
#
_entry.id   1fcc2a80b44fa5d815981b17110b5fd7
#
_cell.length_a   1.000
_cell.length_b   1.000
_cell.length_c   1.000
_cell.angle_alpha   90.00
_cell.angle_beta   90.00
_cell.angle_gamma   90.00
#
_symmetry.space_group_name_H-M   'P 1'
#
loop_
_entity.id
_entity.type
_entity.pdbx_description
1 polymer ?
#
loop_
_entity_poly.entity_id
_entity_poly.type
_entity_poly.pdbx_seq_one_letter_code
_entity_poly.pdbx_strand_id
1 'polypeptide(L)'
;MSTITVVIPTYNEDKNIAECIISCRDIADRILLLDNMSTDQTKEIAESLGAEVFQTERSYKERMAMLGGEIPIDTDWILYMDADERLTPESAKELKVLCDEHADADVNGIVCRYRQRFLGKDLNYGDSVGRKLRVFKPGRAYMEDMELDEHIVLRSGR
;
A
#
# COMPACT_ATOMS: atom_id res chain seq x y z
N MET A 1 9.13 18.50 0.35
CA MET A 1 7.95 17.64 0.05
C MET A 1 8.42 16.20 -0.01
N SER A 2 7.86 15.36 0.84
CA SER A 2 8.21 13.94 0.85
C SER A 2 7.73 13.22 -0.40
N THR A 3 8.48 12.23 -0.82
CA THR A 3 8.15 11.35 -1.95
C THR A 3 7.56 10.03 -1.46
N ILE A 4 6.61 9.47 -2.19
CA ILE A 4 5.85 8.28 -1.79
C ILE A 4 5.83 7.26 -2.93
N THR A 5 6.31 6.03 -2.65
CA THR A 5 6.02 4.87 -3.49
C THR A 5 4.77 4.17 -2.96
N VAL A 6 3.75 4.04 -3.79
CA VAL A 6 2.59 3.19 -3.48
C VAL A 6 2.89 1.78 -3.96
N VAL A 7 2.80 0.81 -3.05
CA VAL A 7 3.02 -0.62 -3.34
C VAL A 7 1.71 -1.37 -3.18
N ILE A 8 1.32 -2.10 -4.22
CA ILE A 8 0.06 -2.84 -4.28
C ILE A 8 0.35 -4.31 -4.57
N PRO A 9 0.21 -5.20 -3.58
CA PRO A 9 0.27 -6.63 -3.84
C PRO A 9 -0.98 -7.09 -4.60
N THR A 10 -0.82 -7.89 -5.65
CA THR A 10 -1.93 -8.31 -6.50
C THR A 10 -1.89 -9.80 -6.83
N TYR A 11 -3.08 -10.36 -7.01
CA TYR A 11 -3.33 -11.64 -7.66
C TYR A 11 -4.76 -11.69 -8.19
N ASN A 12 -4.92 -11.59 -9.51
CA ASN A 12 -6.22 -11.58 -10.20
C ASN A 12 -7.18 -10.51 -9.67
N GLU A 13 -6.76 -9.25 -9.77
CA GLU A 13 -7.45 -8.06 -9.24
C GLU A 13 -7.96 -7.12 -10.36
N ASP A 14 -8.25 -7.66 -11.54
CA ASP A 14 -8.67 -6.87 -12.72
C ASP A 14 -9.88 -5.97 -12.46
N LYS A 15 -10.79 -6.37 -11.53
CA LYS A 15 -11.97 -5.61 -11.15
C LYS A 15 -11.68 -4.46 -10.18
N ASN A 16 -10.57 -4.51 -9.46
CA ASN A 16 -10.27 -3.59 -8.37
C ASN A 16 -9.11 -2.64 -8.68
N ILE A 17 -8.10 -3.12 -9.43
CA ILE A 17 -6.82 -2.46 -9.55
C ILE A 17 -6.89 -1.05 -10.14
N ALA A 18 -7.77 -0.82 -11.13
CA ALA A 18 -7.90 0.49 -11.76
C ALA A 18 -8.31 1.57 -10.75
N GLU A 19 -9.35 1.33 -9.97
CA GLU A 19 -9.84 2.28 -8.97
C GLU A 19 -8.84 2.48 -7.82
N CYS A 20 -8.11 1.41 -7.42
CA CYS A 20 -7.05 1.50 -6.44
C CYS A 20 -5.96 2.48 -6.90
N ILE A 21 -5.41 2.29 -8.09
CA ILE A 21 -4.38 3.15 -8.68
C ILE A 21 -4.88 4.60 -8.80
N ILE A 22 -6.09 4.79 -9.33
CA ILE A 22 -6.66 6.13 -9.50
C ILE A 22 -6.80 6.84 -8.16
N SER A 23 -7.18 6.13 -7.09
CA SER A 23 -7.38 6.72 -5.76
C SER A 23 -6.11 7.24 -5.09
N CYS A 24 -4.95 6.70 -5.44
CA CYS A 24 -3.66 7.08 -4.84
C CYS A 24 -2.75 7.90 -5.77
N ARG A 25 -3.16 8.11 -7.02
CA ARG A 25 -2.32 8.75 -8.05
C ARG A 25 -1.82 10.14 -7.65
N ASP A 26 -2.65 10.94 -6.98
CA ASP A 26 -2.32 12.34 -6.67
C ASP A 26 -1.24 12.48 -5.60
N ILE A 27 -0.96 11.42 -4.84
CA ILE A 27 0.07 11.43 -3.79
C ILE A 27 1.26 10.54 -4.13
N ALA A 28 1.15 9.70 -5.16
CA ALA A 28 2.20 8.76 -5.53
C ALA A 28 3.21 9.38 -6.49
N ASP A 29 4.49 9.35 -6.12
CA ASP A 29 5.59 9.63 -7.05
C ASP A 29 5.92 8.40 -7.89
N ARG A 30 5.63 7.21 -7.36
CA ARG A 30 5.79 5.92 -8.02
C ARG A 30 4.69 4.96 -7.59
N ILE A 31 4.14 4.18 -8.51
CA ILE A 31 3.20 3.10 -8.22
C ILE A 31 3.80 1.78 -8.69
N LEU A 32 3.91 0.83 -7.77
CA LEU A 32 4.50 -0.47 -7.98
C LEU A 32 3.53 -1.58 -7.61
N LEU A 33 3.20 -2.45 -8.55
CA LEU A 33 2.51 -3.70 -8.28
C LEU A 33 3.50 -4.83 -8.00
N LEU A 34 3.25 -5.54 -6.91
CA LEU A 34 3.91 -6.82 -6.61
C LEU A 34 2.94 -7.95 -6.97
N ASP A 35 2.96 -8.34 -8.23
CA ASP A 35 1.97 -9.24 -8.81
C ASP A 35 2.39 -10.71 -8.66
N ASN A 36 1.48 -11.52 -8.11
CA ASN A 36 1.68 -12.96 -7.94
C ASN A 36 1.27 -13.75 -9.18
N MET A 37 1.84 -13.41 -10.34
CA MET A 37 1.59 -14.11 -11.61
C MET A 37 0.10 -14.13 -11.98
N SER A 38 -0.58 -12.98 -11.92
CA SER A 38 -1.97 -12.86 -12.35
C SER A 38 -2.19 -13.38 -13.77
N THR A 39 -3.31 -14.04 -13.97
CA THR A 39 -3.72 -14.63 -15.27
C THR A 39 -4.87 -13.88 -15.94
N ASP A 40 -5.41 -12.88 -15.26
CA ASP A 40 -6.44 -11.96 -15.76
C ASP A 40 -5.82 -10.67 -16.34
N GLN A 41 -6.57 -9.60 -16.48
CA GLN A 41 -6.12 -8.34 -17.06
C GLN A 41 -5.45 -7.38 -16.02
N THR A 42 -5.13 -7.86 -14.81
CA THR A 42 -4.56 -7.01 -13.74
C THR A 42 -3.33 -6.26 -14.21
N LYS A 43 -2.37 -6.95 -14.82
CA LYS A 43 -1.11 -6.37 -15.29
C LYS A 43 -1.33 -5.32 -16.37
N GLU A 44 -2.07 -5.65 -17.41
CA GLU A 44 -2.33 -4.76 -18.54
C GLU A 44 -3.05 -3.47 -18.10
N ILE A 45 -4.02 -3.60 -17.19
CA ILE A 45 -4.73 -2.45 -16.62
C ILE A 45 -3.76 -1.55 -15.85
N ALA A 46 -2.94 -2.14 -14.97
CA ALA A 46 -1.99 -1.39 -14.16
C ALA A 46 -0.96 -0.64 -14.99
N GLU A 47 -0.34 -1.31 -15.96
CA GLU A 47 0.63 -0.71 -16.90
C GLU A 47 0.01 0.41 -17.72
N SER A 48 -1.24 0.26 -18.18
CA SER A 48 -1.96 1.30 -18.91
C SER A 48 -2.22 2.57 -18.08
N LEU A 49 -2.25 2.42 -16.76
CA LEU A 49 -2.41 3.52 -15.80
C LEU A 49 -1.08 4.09 -15.30
N GLY A 50 0.05 3.61 -15.83
CA GLY A 50 1.39 4.09 -15.53
C GLY A 50 2.04 3.46 -14.30
N ALA A 51 1.51 2.35 -13.79
CA ALA A 51 2.15 1.60 -12.73
C ALA A 51 3.23 0.67 -13.27
N GLU A 52 4.28 0.47 -12.48
CA GLU A 52 5.28 -0.58 -12.74
C GLU A 52 4.77 -1.91 -12.20
N VAL A 53 4.94 -3.01 -12.95
CA VAL A 53 4.50 -4.34 -12.51
C VAL A 53 5.69 -5.27 -12.37
N PHE A 54 5.91 -5.75 -11.15
CA PHE A 54 6.88 -6.78 -10.85
C PHE A 54 6.17 -8.11 -10.58
N GLN A 55 6.35 -9.10 -11.44
CA GLN A 55 5.72 -10.41 -11.32
C GLN A 55 6.64 -11.41 -10.63
N THR A 56 6.14 -12.14 -9.66
CA THR A 56 6.87 -13.18 -8.93
C THR A 56 5.94 -14.18 -8.27
N GLU A 57 6.37 -15.45 -8.18
CA GLU A 57 5.64 -16.51 -7.47
C GLU A 57 5.86 -16.47 -5.95
N ARG A 58 6.59 -15.50 -5.45
CA ARG A 58 6.86 -15.37 -4.00
C ARG A 58 5.59 -15.09 -3.22
N SER A 59 5.54 -15.57 -1.99
CA SER A 59 4.48 -15.29 -1.03
C SER A 59 4.33 -13.79 -0.76
N TYR A 60 3.21 -13.41 -0.18
CA TYR A 60 2.91 -12.02 0.20
C TYR A 60 4.02 -11.41 1.08
N LYS A 61 4.45 -12.14 2.11
CA LYS A 61 5.55 -11.76 3.00
C LYS A 61 6.89 -11.60 2.27
N GLU A 62 7.24 -12.55 1.42
CA GLU A 62 8.48 -12.49 0.65
C GLU A 62 8.49 -11.33 -0.34
N ARG A 63 7.34 -11.02 -0.96
CA ARG A 63 7.20 -9.87 -1.86
C ARG A 63 7.47 -8.55 -1.12
N MET A 64 6.92 -8.39 0.09
CA MET A 64 7.22 -7.21 0.90
C MET A 64 8.71 -7.13 1.28
N ALA A 65 9.35 -8.26 1.56
CA ALA A 65 10.78 -8.31 1.91
C ALA A 65 11.73 -7.89 0.78
N MET A 66 11.24 -7.88 -0.47
CA MET A 66 12.03 -7.43 -1.63
C MET A 66 12.20 -5.89 -1.69
N LEU A 67 11.31 -5.16 -1.02
CA LEU A 67 11.32 -3.69 -1.03
C LEU A 67 12.56 -3.12 -0.32
N GLY A 68 13.28 -2.26 -1.00
CA GLY A 68 14.52 -1.66 -0.49
C GLY A 68 15.76 -2.56 -0.64
N GLY A 69 15.61 -3.77 -1.19
CA GLY A 69 16.68 -4.69 -1.53
C GLY A 69 16.66 -5.01 -3.02
N GLU A 70 16.01 -6.11 -3.41
CA GLU A 70 15.89 -6.54 -4.81
C GLU A 70 15.12 -5.50 -5.65
N ILE A 71 14.14 -4.84 -5.05
CA ILE A 71 13.39 -3.74 -5.67
C ILE A 71 13.82 -2.45 -4.99
N PRO A 72 14.62 -1.59 -5.65
CA PRO A 72 15.05 -0.31 -5.09
C PRO A 72 13.85 0.59 -4.80
N ILE A 73 13.85 1.21 -3.61
CA ILE A 73 12.86 2.22 -3.20
C ILE A 73 13.64 3.48 -2.83
N ASP A 74 13.56 4.49 -3.68
CA ASP A 74 14.31 5.75 -3.55
C ASP A 74 13.44 6.89 -2.98
N THR A 75 12.19 6.57 -2.61
CA THR A 75 11.26 7.52 -2.00
C THR A 75 11.36 7.51 -0.48
N ASP A 76 10.92 8.61 0.15
CA ASP A 76 10.97 8.78 1.61
C ASP A 76 10.02 7.81 2.34
N TRP A 77 8.87 7.51 1.71
CA TRP A 77 7.82 6.68 2.28
C TRP A 77 7.33 5.60 1.32
N ILE A 78 6.86 4.52 1.89
CA ILE A 78 6.08 3.47 1.22
C ILE A 78 4.66 3.52 1.77
N LEU A 79 3.66 3.63 0.88
CA LEU A 79 2.26 3.36 1.19
C LEU A 79 1.91 1.97 0.66
N TYR A 80 1.61 1.03 1.54
CA TYR A 80 1.26 -0.35 1.20
C TYR A 80 -0.26 -0.54 1.24
N MET A 81 -0.88 -0.75 0.09
CA MET A 81 -2.33 -0.85 -0.08
C MET A 81 -2.74 -2.17 -0.70
N ASP A 82 -3.81 -2.78 -0.21
CA ASP A 82 -4.43 -3.90 -0.90
C ASP A 82 -5.22 -3.40 -2.13
N ALA A 83 -5.32 -4.23 -3.18
CA ALA A 83 -5.92 -3.82 -4.45
C ALA A 83 -7.41 -3.45 -4.35
N ASP A 84 -8.10 -3.94 -3.34
CA ASP A 84 -9.50 -3.63 -3.02
C ASP A 84 -9.67 -2.41 -2.10
N GLU A 85 -8.57 -1.79 -1.67
CA GLU A 85 -8.59 -0.55 -0.87
C GLU A 85 -8.61 0.69 -1.76
N ARG A 86 -9.15 1.78 -1.22
CA ARG A 86 -9.25 3.10 -1.87
C ARG A 86 -8.92 4.20 -0.89
N LEU A 87 -8.12 5.16 -1.30
CA LEU A 87 -8.01 6.44 -0.59
C LEU A 87 -9.19 7.34 -0.96
N THR A 88 -9.74 8.02 0.04
CA THR A 88 -10.58 9.19 -0.26
C THR A 88 -9.69 10.39 -0.57
N PRO A 89 -10.18 11.41 -1.31
CA PRO A 89 -9.41 12.64 -1.56
C PRO A 89 -8.91 13.30 -0.27
N GLU A 90 -9.72 13.26 0.79
CA GLU A 90 -9.37 13.79 2.11
C GLU A 90 -8.23 13.00 2.74
N SER A 91 -8.32 11.65 2.73
CA SER A 91 -7.28 10.77 3.27
C SER A 91 -5.96 10.92 2.52
N ALA A 92 -6.01 11.03 1.19
CA ALA A 92 -4.83 11.24 0.36
C ALA A 92 -4.12 12.55 0.75
N LYS A 93 -4.88 13.64 0.88
CA LYS A 93 -4.34 14.93 1.30
C LYS A 93 -3.75 14.91 2.71
N GLU A 94 -4.46 14.29 3.66
CA GLU A 94 -3.99 14.14 5.04
C GLU A 94 -2.69 13.32 5.11
N LEU A 95 -2.62 12.20 4.40
CA LEU A 95 -1.41 11.37 4.33
C LEU A 95 -0.21 12.16 3.79
N LYS A 96 -0.42 12.94 2.73
CA LYS A 96 0.67 13.75 2.18
C LYS A 96 1.20 14.76 3.17
N VAL A 97 0.33 15.44 3.90
CA VAL A 97 0.70 16.38 4.98
C VAL A 97 1.48 15.67 6.07
N LEU A 98 0.99 14.53 6.55
CA LEU A 98 1.67 13.74 7.60
C LEU A 98 3.05 13.25 7.16
N CYS A 99 3.18 12.79 5.92
CA CYS A 99 4.47 12.37 5.38
C CYS A 99 5.48 13.53 5.32
N ASP A 100 5.02 14.72 4.91
CA ASP A 100 5.87 15.92 4.85
C ASP A 100 6.28 16.39 6.25
N GLU A 101 5.37 16.43 7.21
CA GLU A 101 5.64 16.84 8.60
C GLU A 101 6.61 15.91 9.33
N HIS A 102 6.61 14.63 8.98
CA HIS A 102 7.39 13.60 9.67
C HIS A 102 8.58 13.05 8.85
N ALA A 103 8.94 13.69 7.75
CA ALA A 103 10.05 13.26 6.89
C ALA A 103 11.36 13.10 7.67
N ASP A 104 11.71 14.12 8.46
CA ASP A 104 12.96 14.20 9.24
C ASP A 104 12.79 13.81 10.72
N ALA A 105 11.57 13.42 11.13
CA ALA A 105 11.28 13.04 12.50
C ALA A 105 11.62 11.56 12.79
N ASP A 106 11.75 11.22 14.09
CA ASP A 106 11.87 9.82 14.56
C ASP A 106 10.51 9.07 14.47
N VAL A 107 9.79 9.30 13.38
CA VAL A 107 8.57 8.61 13.02
C VAL A 107 8.88 7.70 11.85
N ASN A 108 8.69 6.40 12.01
CA ASN A 108 9.00 5.39 11.01
C ASN A 108 7.75 4.78 10.37
N GLY A 109 6.56 5.10 10.89
CA GLY A 109 5.32 4.60 10.33
C GLY A 109 4.09 5.42 10.71
N ILE A 110 3.06 5.35 9.88
CA ILE A 110 1.77 6.01 10.08
C ILE A 110 0.68 4.94 10.04
N VAL A 111 -0.13 4.92 11.08
CA VAL A 111 -1.28 4.01 11.21
C VAL A 111 -2.49 4.67 10.56
N CYS A 112 -3.02 4.02 9.54
CA CYS A 112 -4.20 4.48 8.83
C CYS A 112 -5.47 3.84 9.41
N ARG A 113 -6.53 4.62 9.48
CA ARG A 113 -7.87 4.11 9.78
C ARG A 113 -8.52 3.63 8.49
N TYR A 114 -9.01 2.39 8.47
CA TYR A 114 -9.82 1.88 7.38
C TYR A 114 -11.26 1.67 7.77
N ARG A 115 -12.14 1.67 6.77
CA ARG A 115 -13.56 1.39 6.89
C ARG A 115 -13.98 0.42 5.80
N GLN A 116 -14.70 -0.61 6.16
CA GLN A 116 -15.24 -1.54 5.18
C GLN A 116 -16.47 -0.94 4.48
N ARG A 117 -16.57 -1.22 3.19
CA ARG A 117 -17.71 -0.86 2.38
C ARG A 117 -18.40 -2.12 1.87
N PHE A 118 -19.72 -2.19 2.04
CA PHE A 118 -20.53 -3.32 1.59
C PHE A 118 -21.75 -2.83 0.82
N LEU A 119 -21.97 -3.36 -0.38
CA LEU A 119 -23.05 -2.96 -1.30
C LEU A 119 -23.17 -1.43 -1.47
N GLY A 120 -22.03 -0.74 -1.62
CA GLY A 120 -21.96 0.70 -1.82
C GLY A 120 -22.20 1.55 -0.56
N LYS A 121 -22.37 0.93 0.62
CA LYS A 121 -22.55 1.62 1.90
C LYS A 121 -21.37 1.42 2.83
N ASP A 122 -20.92 2.50 3.47
CA ASP A 122 -19.89 2.42 4.49
C ASP A 122 -20.46 1.79 5.76
N LEU A 123 -19.76 0.79 6.28
CA LEU A 123 -20.10 0.14 7.54
C LEU A 123 -19.48 0.93 8.69
N ASN A 124 -20.28 1.37 9.65
CA ASN A 124 -19.84 2.25 10.74
C ASN A 124 -19.79 1.57 12.11
N TYR A 125 -20.09 0.27 12.19
CA TYR A 125 -20.24 -0.45 13.45
C TYR A 125 -19.49 -1.79 13.44
N GLY A 126 -19.11 -2.27 14.62
CA GLY A 126 -18.40 -3.53 14.81
C GLY A 126 -16.98 -3.50 14.25
N ASP A 127 -16.48 -4.63 13.81
CA ASP A 127 -15.14 -4.82 13.25
C ASP A 127 -14.95 -4.24 11.84
N SER A 128 -15.95 -3.52 11.33
CA SER A 128 -15.90 -2.87 10.01
C SER A 128 -15.00 -1.62 9.98
N VAL A 129 -14.52 -1.16 11.12
CA VAL A 129 -13.61 -0.02 11.26
C VAL A 129 -12.40 -0.48 12.06
N GLY A 130 -11.24 -0.34 11.49
CA GLY A 130 -9.99 -0.74 12.14
C GLY A 130 -8.85 0.23 11.85
N ARG A 131 -7.68 -0.13 12.36
CA ARG A 131 -6.44 0.59 12.14
C ARG A 131 -5.36 -0.38 11.70
N LYS A 132 -4.62 -0.01 10.66
CA LYS A 132 -3.48 -0.78 10.16
C LYS A 132 -2.30 0.15 9.89
N LEU A 133 -1.09 -0.32 10.16
CA LEU A 133 0.12 0.34 9.67
C LEU A 133 0.15 0.18 8.16
N ARG A 134 0.05 1.28 7.42
CA ARG A 134 0.01 1.28 5.96
C ARG A 134 1.12 2.13 5.34
N VAL A 135 1.61 3.14 6.06
CA VAL A 135 2.69 4.00 5.58
C VAL A 135 3.91 3.81 6.46
N PHE A 136 5.07 3.61 5.87
CA PHE A 136 6.32 3.41 6.60
C PHE A 136 7.54 3.82 5.77
N LYS A 137 8.62 4.16 6.45
CA LYS A 137 9.90 4.45 5.79
C LYS A 137 10.54 3.16 5.25
N PRO A 138 11.23 3.19 4.09
CA PRO A 138 11.91 2.03 3.53
C PRO A 138 12.83 1.35 4.54
N GLY A 139 12.75 0.01 4.63
CA GLY A 139 13.54 -0.80 5.55
C GLY A 139 13.11 -0.75 7.02
N ARG A 140 12.11 0.05 7.38
CA ARG A 140 11.67 0.21 8.78
C ARG A 140 10.49 -0.69 9.18
N ALA A 141 9.90 -1.41 8.26
CA ALA A 141 8.78 -2.31 8.53
C ALA A 141 9.04 -3.72 7.97
N TYR A 142 8.29 -4.68 8.47
CA TYR A 142 8.26 -6.05 7.95
C TYR A 142 6.86 -6.66 8.14
N MET A 143 6.59 -7.75 7.43
CA MET A 143 5.35 -8.50 7.57
C MET A 143 5.52 -9.58 8.65
N GLU A 144 4.65 -9.60 9.65
CA GLU A 144 4.62 -10.68 10.63
C GLU A 144 4.22 -12.01 10.00
N ASP A 145 4.72 -13.10 10.58
CA ASP A 145 4.40 -14.45 10.17
C ASP A 145 3.21 -14.96 11.02
N MET A 146 1.99 -14.64 10.57
CA MET A 146 0.77 -15.07 11.25
C MET A 146 -0.08 -15.95 10.32
N GLU A 147 -0.70 -16.99 10.88
CA GLU A 147 -1.47 -17.96 10.10
C GLU A 147 -2.77 -17.40 9.50
N LEU A 148 -3.33 -16.32 10.05
CA LEU A 148 -4.68 -15.86 9.72
C LEU A 148 -4.86 -14.36 9.46
N ASP A 149 -3.91 -13.49 9.74
CA ASP A 149 -4.01 -12.07 9.41
C ASP A 149 -2.63 -11.45 9.42
N GLU A 150 -2.05 -11.27 8.24
CA GLU A 150 -0.70 -10.73 8.09
C GLU A 150 -0.69 -9.24 8.42
N HIS A 151 0.09 -8.86 9.41
CA HIS A 151 0.25 -7.49 9.85
C HIS A 151 1.62 -6.91 9.49
N ILE A 152 1.61 -5.67 9.04
CA ILE A 152 2.84 -4.89 8.90
C ILE A 152 3.18 -4.30 10.27
N VAL A 153 4.42 -4.50 10.71
CA VAL A 153 4.93 -3.97 11.99
C VAL A 153 6.25 -3.24 11.79
N LEU A 154 6.52 -2.26 12.65
CA LEU A 154 7.79 -1.54 12.62
C LEU A 154 8.91 -2.37 13.26
N ARG A 155 10.12 -2.29 12.69
CA ARG A 155 11.33 -2.89 13.28
C ARG A 155 11.79 -2.13 14.51
N SER A 156 11.63 -0.79 14.49
CA SER A 156 12.01 0.11 15.58
C SER A 156 11.42 1.50 15.34
N GLY A 157 11.36 2.33 16.39
CA GLY A 157 10.88 3.70 16.34
C GLY A 157 9.37 3.83 16.50
N ARG A 158 8.84 4.99 16.15
CA ARG A 158 7.40 5.33 16.19
C ARG A 158 6.83 5.39 14.78
#